data_cbfe61d3ce48c2150ccdfbe17987160d
#
_entry.id   cbfe61d3ce48c2150ccdfbe17987160d
#
_cell.length_a   1.000
_cell.length_b   1.000
_cell.length_c   1.000
_cell.angle_alpha   90.00
_cell.angle_beta   90.00
_cell.angle_gamma   90.00
#
_symmetry.space_group_name_H-M   'P 1'
#
loop_
_entity.id
_entity.type
_entity.pdbx_description
1 polymer ?
#
loop_
_entity_poly.entity_id
_entity_poly.type
_entity_poly.pdbx_seq_one_letter_code
_entity_poly.pdbx_strand_id
1 'polypeptide(L)'
;MKRLAFVTLLLLPAVAHAEWEITNKDANSYAFTKTCGSKTEDFSIAGGTTRKYSIPAGATSCTLTLNNTSCTVKDNEACEIKSSKIAKK
;
A
#
# COMPACT_ATOMS: atom_id res chain seq x y z
N MET A 1 19.68 19.59 -32.16
CA MET A 1 19.52 19.36 -31.93
C MET A 1 19.18 18.91 -31.47
N LYS A 2 19.05 18.71 -31.19
CA LYS A 2 18.75 18.21 -30.79
C LYS A 2 18.40 17.88 -29.98
N ARG A 3 18.34 17.87 -29.63
CA ARG A 3 18.05 17.49 -28.86
C ARG A 3 17.26 17.29 -28.26
N LEU A 4 16.99 17.27 -28.11
CA LEU A 4 16.26 17.06 -27.53
C LEU A 4 15.44 16.56 -27.30
N ALA A 5 15.30 16.27 -27.56
CA ALA A 5 14.56 15.73 -27.35
C ALA A 5 14.43 14.91 -26.71
N PHE A 6 14.83 14.63 -26.34
CA PHE A 6 14.79 13.79 -25.64
C PHE A 6 14.28 13.78 -24.71
N VAL A 7 14.36 14.32 -24.53
CA VAL A 7 14.03 14.31 -23.66
C VAL A 7 12.97 14.08 -23.23
N THR A 8 12.47 14.02 -23.46
CA THR A 8 11.46 13.69 -23.17
C THR A 8 11.08 12.64 -22.78
N LEU A 9 11.39 12.18 -22.65
CA LEU A 9 11.11 11.22 -22.18
C LEU A 9 11.06 10.92 -21.13
N LEU A 10 11.52 11.21 -20.81
CA LEU A 10 11.62 10.97 -19.82
C LEU A 10 10.82 11.09 -18.98
N LEU A 11 10.43 11.45 -18.97
CA LEU A 11 9.76 11.59 -18.23
C LEU A 11 8.80 10.90 -17.93
N LEU A 12 8.49 10.53 -18.18
CA LEU A 12 7.68 9.86 -17.96
C LEU A 12 7.58 9.01 -17.23
N PRO A 13 8.04 8.74 -17.49
CA PRO A 13 7.87 7.68 -16.80
C PRO A 13 7.94 7.85 -15.57
N ALA A 14 8.46 8.56 -15.36
CA ALA A 14 8.58 8.70 -14.10
C ALA A 14 7.30 8.77 -13.46
N VAL A 15 6.60 7.87 -13.72
CA VAL A 15 5.41 7.76 -13.08
C VAL A 15 5.65 7.33 -11.72
N ALA A 16 5.55 8.17 -10.82
CA ALA A 16 5.62 7.80 -9.45
C ALA A 16 4.38 7.03 -9.15
N HIS A 17 4.54 5.81 -8.80
CA HIS A 17 3.44 5.01 -8.33
C HIS A 17 3.17 5.35 -6.89
N ALA A 18 1.91 5.55 -6.53
CA ALA A 18 1.52 5.70 -5.15
C ALA A 18 1.73 4.37 -4.44
N GLU A 19 2.36 4.42 -3.27
CA GLU A 19 2.66 3.22 -2.49
C GLU A 19 2.34 3.45 -1.03
N TRP A 20 2.00 2.36 -0.36
CA TRP A 20 1.76 2.37 1.07
C TRP A 20 2.46 1.16 1.69
N GLU A 21 2.57 1.17 3.00
CA GLU A 21 3.33 0.16 3.71
C GLU A 21 2.51 -0.41 4.85
N ILE A 22 2.74 -1.70 5.15
CA ILE A 22 2.12 -2.32 6.31
C ILE A 22 3.17 -3.15 7.04
N THR A 23 3.20 -3.03 8.35
CA THR A 23 4.11 -3.76 9.22
C THR A 23 3.31 -4.60 10.18
N ASN A 24 3.62 -5.88 10.23
CA ASN A 24 3.03 -6.77 11.23
C ASN A 24 4.00 -6.86 12.40
N LYS A 25 3.65 -6.24 13.51
CA LYS A 25 4.51 -6.23 14.69
C LYS A 25 4.29 -7.41 15.60
N ASP A 26 3.29 -8.22 15.33
CA ASP A 26 3.05 -9.44 16.10
C ASP A 26 3.90 -10.58 15.54
N ALA A 27 4.02 -11.64 16.31
CA ALA A 27 4.76 -12.82 15.90
C ALA A 27 3.94 -13.71 14.97
N ASN A 28 2.62 -13.56 14.98
CA ASN A 28 1.74 -14.41 14.19
C ASN A 28 1.51 -13.82 12.81
N SER A 29 1.18 -14.70 11.85
CA SER A 29 0.74 -14.26 10.54
C SER A 29 -0.74 -13.89 10.60
N TYR A 30 -1.13 -12.92 9.79
CA TYR A 30 -2.53 -12.50 9.72
C TYR A 30 -2.96 -12.37 8.28
N ALA A 31 -4.24 -12.69 8.05
CA ALA A 31 -4.88 -12.39 6.78
C ALA A 31 -5.67 -11.11 6.95
N PHE A 32 -5.62 -10.25 5.97
CA PHE A 32 -6.37 -9.01 6.01
C PHE A 32 -6.97 -8.74 4.63
N THR A 33 -7.99 -7.90 4.60
CA THR A 33 -8.66 -7.53 3.36
C THR A 33 -8.22 -6.14 2.96
N LYS A 34 -7.92 -5.98 1.67
CA LYS A 34 -7.51 -4.69 1.12
C LYS A 34 -8.54 -4.26 0.10
N THR A 35 -9.08 -3.06 0.27
CA THR A 35 -10.02 -2.48 -0.69
C THR A 35 -9.44 -1.19 -1.22
N CYS A 36 -9.21 -1.14 -2.51
CA CYS A 36 -8.70 0.05 -3.20
C CYS A 36 -9.70 0.40 -4.29
N GLY A 37 -10.42 1.52 -4.08
CA GLY A 37 -11.48 1.86 -5.01
C GLY A 37 -12.57 0.81 -4.98
N SER A 38 -12.87 0.22 -6.11
CA SER A 38 -13.90 -0.81 -6.19
C SER A 38 -13.34 -2.22 -6.10
N LYS A 39 -12.03 -2.36 -5.93
CA LYS A 39 -11.40 -3.67 -5.95
C LYS A 39 -11.06 -4.12 -4.54
N THR A 40 -11.48 -5.32 -4.18
CA THR A 40 -11.22 -5.90 -2.88
C THR A 40 -10.42 -7.18 -3.05
N GLU A 41 -9.36 -7.32 -2.27
CA GLU A 41 -8.49 -8.50 -2.34
C GLU A 41 -8.11 -8.95 -0.94
N ASP A 42 -7.82 -10.24 -0.82
CA ASP A 42 -7.35 -10.80 0.44
C ASP A 42 -5.83 -10.94 0.38
N PHE A 43 -5.17 -10.56 1.46
CA PHE A 43 -3.73 -10.64 1.57
C PHE A 43 -3.38 -11.28 2.90
N SER A 44 -2.14 -11.76 3.01
CA SER A 44 -1.64 -12.21 4.29
C SER A 44 -0.24 -11.64 4.49
N ILE A 45 0.14 -11.48 5.75
CA ILE A 45 1.44 -10.94 6.10
C ILE A 45 2.01 -11.74 7.25
N ALA A 46 3.25 -12.20 7.08
CA ALA A 46 3.92 -13.00 8.10
C ALA A 46 4.29 -12.13 9.29
N GLY A 47 4.41 -12.76 10.44
CA GLY A 47 4.78 -12.04 11.64
C GLY A 47 6.14 -11.37 11.52
N GLY A 48 6.26 -10.17 12.07
CA GLY A 48 7.51 -9.45 12.10
C GLY A 48 8.00 -8.93 10.76
N THR A 49 7.12 -8.85 9.75
CA THR A 49 7.53 -8.39 8.42
C THR A 49 6.86 -7.09 8.03
N THR A 50 7.48 -6.41 7.09
CA THR A 50 6.96 -5.19 6.50
C THR A 50 6.80 -5.40 5.00
N ARG A 51 5.70 -4.96 4.45
CA ARG A 51 5.42 -5.09 3.02
C ARG A 51 4.97 -3.76 2.45
N LYS A 52 5.33 -3.52 1.19
CA LYS A 52 4.88 -2.35 0.45
C LYS A 52 4.00 -2.78 -0.70
N TYR A 53 2.97 -2.01 -0.96
CA TYR A 53 2.04 -2.27 -2.04
C TYR A 53 1.73 -0.98 -2.76
N SER A 54 1.33 -1.11 -4.02
CA SER A 54 0.96 0.04 -4.83
C SER A 54 -0.53 0.32 -4.70
N ILE A 55 -0.90 1.59 -4.86
CA ILE A 55 -2.29 1.98 -4.99
C ILE A 55 -2.59 1.92 -6.49
N PRO A 56 -3.58 1.13 -6.90
CA PRO A 56 -3.84 0.98 -8.32
C PRO A 56 -4.32 2.27 -8.97
N ALA A 57 -4.11 2.39 -10.26
CA ALA A 57 -4.59 3.53 -11.01
C ALA A 57 -6.10 3.65 -10.85
N GLY A 58 -6.58 4.88 -10.70
CA GLY A 58 -8.00 5.12 -10.49
C GLY A 58 -8.42 5.14 -9.05
N ALA A 59 -7.54 4.76 -8.12
CA ALA A 59 -7.83 4.84 -6.70
C ALA A 59 -6.87 5.81 -6.04
N THR A 60 -7.32 6.48 -4.97
CA THR A 60 -6.48 7.41 -4.24
C THR A 60 -6.11 6.91 -2.86
N SER A 61 -6.71 5.81 -2.43
CA SER A 61 -6.44 5.24 -1.12
C SER A 61 -6.82 3.77 -1.11
N CYS A 62 -6.34 3.08 -0.09
CA CYS A 62 -6.73 1.69 0.17
C CYS A 62 -7.13 1.59 1.63
N THR A 63 -8.15 0.78 1.89
CA THR A 63 -8.60 0.50 3.25
C THR A 63 -8.26 -0.94 3.58
N LEU A 64 -7.56 -1.12 4.69
CA LEU A 64 -7.15 -2.43 5.16
C LEU A 64 -8.00 -2.81 6.36
N THR A 65 -8.52 -4.02 6.36
CA THR A 65 -9.42 -4.47 7.44
C THR A 65 -8.90 -5.78 8.02
N LEU A 66 -8.78 -5.81 9.33
CA LEU A 66 -8.35 -6.98 10.07
C LEU A 66 -9.22 -7.09 11.32
N ASN A 67 -9.91 -8.22 11.48
CA ASN A 67 -10.86 -8.40 12.56
C ASN A 67 -11.87 -7.26 12.50
N ASN A 68 -12.10 -6.52 13.52
CA ASN A 68 -13.05 -5.42 13.48
C ASN A 68 -12.35 -4.08 13.45
N THR A 69 -11.13 -4.05 12.95
CA THR A 69 -10.35 -2.81 12.88
C THR A 69 -9.98 -2.54 11.43
N SER A 70 -9.77 -1.27 11.12
CA SER A 70 -9.41 -0.89 9.77
C SER A 70 -8.43 0.28 9.77
N CYS A 71 -7.73 0.43 8.64
CA CYS A 71 -6.77 1.49 8.45
C CYS A 71 -6.82 1.92 6.99
N THR A 72 -6.99 3.21 6.75
CA THR A 72 -7.00 3.72 5.39
C THR A 72 -5.67 4.39 5.10
N VAL A 73 -5.04 4.04 3.98
CA VAL A 73 -3.74 4.57 3.60
C VAL A 73 -3.80 5.25 2.25
N LYS A 74 -3.05 6.31 2.13
CA LYS A 74 -2.80 7.01 0.88
C LYS A 74 -1.32 6.89 0.56
N ASP A 75 -0.89 7.57 -0.49
CA ASP A 75 0.50 7.53 -0.89
C ASP A 75 1.43 7.91 0.26
N ASN A 76 2.47 7.12 0.46
CA ASN A 76 3.48 7.32 1.50
C ASN A 76 2.97 7.17 2.93
N GLU A 77 1.83 6.55 3.11
CA GLU A 77 1.31 6.29 4.44
C GLU A 77 1.52 4.83 4.81
N ALA A 78 1.37 4.55 6.08
CA ALA A 78 1.65 3.22 6.60
C ALA A 78 0.66 2.82 7.68
N CYS A 79 0.41 1.52 7.75
CA CYS A 79 -0.38 0.92 8.82
C CYS A 79 0.48 -0.08 9.56
N GLU A 80 0.06 -0.46 10.74
CA GLU A 80 0.73 -1.52 11.47
C GLU A 80 -0.30 -2.44 12.10
N ILE A 81 0.09 -3.69 12.27
CA ILE A 81 -0.71 -4.69 12.99
C ILE A 81 -0.02 -4.92 14.32
N LYS A 82 -0.77 -4.76 15.40
CA LYS A 82 -0.26 -4.98 16.73
C LYS A 82 -1.40 -5.46 17.59
N SER A 83 -1.18 -6.53 18.35
CA SER A 83 -2.20 -7.12 19.23
C SER A 83 -3.46 -7.46 18.46
N SER A 84 -3.28 -8.03 17.27
CA SER A 84 -4.37 -8.48 16.39
C SER A 84 -5.25 -7.36 15.87
N LYS A 85 -4.74 -6.13 15.86
CA LYS A 85 -5.50 -4.99 15.36
C LYS A 85 -4.66 -4.22 14.36
N ILE A 86 -5.33 -3.62 13.39
CA ILE A 86 -4.65 -2.80 12.40
C ILE A 86 -4.99 -1.34 12.65
N ALA A 87 -3.98 -0.48 12.57
CA ALA A 87 -4.15 0.94 12.81
C ALA A 87 -3.13 1.72 12.00
N LYS A 88 -3.38 3.03 11.84
CA LYS A 88 -2.44 3.91 11.15
C LYS A 88 -1.16 3.99 11.97
N LYS A 89 -0.06 3.93 11.27
CA LYS A 89 1.25 3.97 11.90
C LYS A 89 1.68 5.40 12.22
#